data_d80d9511ce3ab507fe75ba3d480dc6d8
#
_entry.id   d80d9511ce3ab507fe75ba3d480dc6d8
#
_cell.length_a   1.000
_cell.length_b   1.000
_cell.length_c   1.000
_cell.angle_alpha   90.00
_cell.angle_beta   90.00
_cell.angle_gamma   90.00
#
_symmetry.space_group_name_H-M   'P 1'
#
loop_
_entity.id
_entity.type
_entity.pdbx_description
1 polymer ?
#
loop_
_entity_poly.entity_id
_entity_poly.type
_entity_poly.pdbx_seq_one_letter_code
_entity_poly.pdbx_strand_id
1 'polypeptide(L)'
;IRQTVSDAHQLESTSLCVTFEQHPAAVIAPERVPALIQTLPQRLAAIEALGVGAALVLPFDEAMSQIPAEAFIQGLFVDLGRINSICVGAHFAFGHRRAGNVELLQQLGGELNFVVHSLASVSLDGEPVSSTRIRAAIAEGQLDAVGQMLGREYALSGKVIEGDQRGRELGFPTANLAVDGLCLPPDGAYAAHAET
;
A
#
# COMPACT_ATOMS: atom_id res chain seq x y z
N ILE A 1 -4.49 8.36 5.75
CA ILE A 1 -3.55 8.09 6.86
C ILE A 1 -3.44 9.30 7.76
N ARG A 2 -3.04 10.51 7.26
CA ARG A 2 -2.91 11.70 8.13
C ARG A 2 -4.20 12.06 8.87
N GLN A 3 -5.36 11.89 8.26
CA GLN A 3 -6.65 12.07 8.94
C GLN A 3 -6.80 11.10 10.12
N THR A 4 -6.49 9.81 9.91
CA THR A 4 -6.54 8.79 10.97
C THR A 4 -5.61 9.13 12.14
N VAL A 5 -4.40 9.63 11.86
CA VAL A 5 -3.45 10.07 12.89
C VAL A 5 -4.00 11.29 13.65
N SER A 6 -4.58 12.26 12.94
CA SER A 6 -5.21 13.43 13.55
C SER A 6 -6.39 13.06 14.45
N ASP A 7 -7.27 12.17 13.98
CA ASP A 7 -8.41 11.68 14.77
C ASP A 7 -7.94 10.95 16.03
N ALA A 8 -6.91 10.11 15.90
CA ALA A 8 -6.35 9.38 17.03
C ALA A 8 -5.82 10.32 18.11
N HIS A 9 -5.12 11.40 17.72
CA HIS A 9 -4.67 12.42 18.67
C HIS A 9 -5.83 13.15 19.35
N GLN A 10 -6.87 13.52 18.60
CA GLN A 10 -8.04 14.22 19.15
C GLN A 10 -8.87 13.36 20.08
N LEU A 11 -8.91 12.05 19.84
CA LEU A 11 -9.73 11.07 20.58
C LEU A 11 -8.92 10.31 21.64
N GLU A 12 -7.67 10.72 21.89
CA GLU A 12 -6.76 10.04 22.83
C GLU A 12 -6.73 8.51 22.60
N SER A 13 -6.63 8.12 21.32
CA SER A 13 -6.67 6.73 20.88
C SER A 13 -5.46 6.39 19.98
N THR A 14 -5.36 5.15 19.53
CA THR A 14 -4.28 4.70 18.64
C THR A 14 -4.74 4.72 17.19
N SER A 15 -3.91 5.30 16.32
CA SER A 15 -4.10 5.19 14.87
C SER A 15 -3.63 3.83 14.38
N LEU A 16 -4.49 3.14 13.60
CA LEU A 16 -4.22 1.83 13.04
C LEU A 16 -4.34 1.86 11.52
N CYS A 17 -3.33 1.37 10.81
CA CYS A 17 -3.40 1.14 9.37
C CYS A 17 -3.62 -0.36 9.11
N VAL A 18 -4.73 -0.71 8.46
CA VAL A 18 -4.99 -2.09 8.04
C VAL A 18 -4.49 -2.27 6.62
N THR A 19 -3.67 -3.29 6.39
CA THR A 19 -3.12 -3.61 5.07
C THR A 19 -3.00 -5.12 4.88
N PHE A 20 -2.87 -5.57 3.63
CA PHE A 20 -2.66 -6.99 3.34
C PHE A 20 -1.18 -7.30 3.17
N GLU A 21 -0.76 -8.50 3.58
CA GLU A 21 0.59 -9.01 3.36
C GLU A 21 0.92 -9.02 1.87
N GLN A 22 0.09 -9.65 1.06
CA GLN A 22 0.22 -9.74 -0.38
C GLN A 22 -0.89 -8.98 -1.11
N HIS A 23 -0.70 -8.78 -2.42
CA HIS A 23 -1.73 -8.15 -3.24
C HIS A 23 -2.92 -9.10 -3.40
N PRO A 24 -4.18 -8.66 -3.14
CA PRO A 24 -5.37 -9.53 -3.26
C PRO A 24 -5.49 -10.26 -4.60
N ALA A 25 -5.02 -9.66 -5.70
CA ALA A 25 -5.00 -10.33 -7.00
C ALA A 25 -4.19 -11.63 -7.02
N ALA A 26 -3.22 -11.81 -6.12
CA ALA A 26 -2.44 -13.05 -6.04
C ALA A 26 -3.33 -14.27 -5.72
N VAL A 27 -4.47 -14.04 -5.07
CA VAL A 27 -5.46 -15.08 -4.74
C VAL A 27 -6.63 -15.08 -5.72
N ILE A 28 -7.15 -13.89 -6.06
CA ILE A 28 -8.40 -13.76 -6.84
C ILE A 28 -8.16 -13.94 -8.34
N ALA A 29 -7.01 -13.49 -8.85
CA ALA A 29 -6.66 -13.50 -10.27
C ALA A 29 -5.14 -13.63 -10.45
N PRO A 30 -4.54 -14.80 -10.16
CA PRO A 30 -3.08 -14.98 -10.13
C PRO A 30 -2.39 -14.59 -11.44
N GLU A 31 -3.10 -14.77 -12.56
CA GLU A 31 -2.62 -14.43 -13.90
C GLU A 31 -2.57 -12.91 -14.18
N ARG A 32 -3.11 -12.09 -13.27
CA ARG A 32 -3.23 -10.63 -13.41
C ARG A 32 -2.63 -9.87 -12.23
N VAL A 33 -1.70 -10.50 -11.50
CA VAL A 33 -1.04 -9.83 -10.37
C VAL A 33 -0.19 -8.68 -10.89
N PRO A 34 -0.48 -7.43 -10.52
CA PRO A 34 0.35 -6.32 -10.94
C PRO A 34 1.69 -6.32 -10.20
N ALA A 35 2.76 -5.91 -10.87
CA ALA A 35 4.04 -5.70 -10.23
C ALA A 35 3.92 -4.76 -9.02
N LEU A 36 4.67 -5.04 -7.97
CA LEU A 36 4.62 -4.27 -6.73
C LEU A 36 5.40 -2.95 -6.89
N ILE A 37 4.79 -1.85 -6.48
CA ILE A 37 5.46 -0.54 -6.41
C ILE A 37 6.48 -0.52 -5.27
N GLN A 38 6.21 -1.27 -4.21
CA GLN A 38 7.05 -1.36 -3.01
C GLN A 38 6.85 -2.69 -2.32
N THR A 39 7.86 -3.17 -1.63
CA THR A 39 7.79 -4.36 -0.77
C THR A 39 6.93 -4.09 0.47
N LEU A 40 6.55 -5.15 1.19
CA LEU A 40 5.84 -4.99 2.47
C LEU A 40 6.67 -4.20 3.51
N PRO A 41 7.97 -4.46 3.73
CA PRO A 41 8.79 -3.65 4.62
C PRO A 41 8.82 -2.16 4.23
N GLN A 42 9.00 -1.83 2.94
CA GLN A 42 8.96 -0.44 2.47
C GLN A 42 7.60 0.22 2.73
N ARG A 43 6.51 -0.53 2.55
CA ARG A 43 5.16 -0.04 2.81
C ARG A 43 4.96 0.24 4.30
N LEU A 44 5.41 -0.64 5.18
CA LEU A 44 5.30 -0.45 6.62
C LEU A 44 6.15 0.73 7.09
N ALA A 45 7.38 0.86 6.60
CA ALA A 45 8.22 2.03 6.89
C ALA A 45 7.59 3.35 6.44
N ALA A 46 6.95 3.37 5.25
CA ALA A 46 6.24 4.55 4.77
C ALA A 46 4.98 4.87 5.61
N ILE A 47 4.29 3.88 6.15
CA ILE A 47 3.16 4.05 7.08
C ILE A 47 3.66 4.62 8.41
N GLU A 48 4.73 4.06 8.96
CA GLU A 48 5.36 4.50 10.20
C GLU A 48 5.83 5.97 10.11
N ALA A 49 6.50 6.33 9.00
CA ALA A 49 6.96 7.70 8.74
C ALA A 49 5.83 8.75 8.71
N LEU A 50 4.58 8.32 8.54
CA LEU A 50 3.39 9.18 8.63
C LEU A 50 2.83 9.32 10.04
N GLY A 51 3.49 8.71 11.05
CA GLY A 51 3.10 8.81 12.46
C GLY A 51 1.96 7.86 12.86
N VAL A 52 1.74 6.79 12.11
CA VAL A 52 0.73 5.76 12.46
C VAL A 52 1.22 4.96 13.67
N GLY A 53 0.37 4.80 14.69
CA GLY A 53 0.71 4.12 15.93
C GLY A 53 0.87 2.60 15.78
N ALA A 54 0.13 1.97 14.86
CA ALA A 54 0.23 0.54 14.59
C ALA A 54 -0.18 0.19 13.15
N ALA A 55 0.33 -0.92 12.63
CA ALA A 55 -0.11 -1.49 11.37
C ALA A 55 -0.59 -2.93 11.59
N LEU A 56 -1.82 -3.22 11.16
CA LEU A 56 -2.38 -4.57 11.14
C LEU A 56 -2.17 -5.16 9.74
N VAL A 57 -1.28 -6.12 9.64
CA VAL A 57 -1.00 -6.85 8.40
C VAL A 57 -1.83 -8.12 8.37
N LEU A 58 -2.81 -8.17 7.48
CA LEU A 58 -3.70 -9.32 7.34
C LEU A 58 -3.18 -10.24 6.21
N PRO A 59 -3.14 -11.56 6.41
CA PRO A 59 -2.98 -12.48 5.29
C PRO A 59 -4.20 -12.36 4.37
N PHE A 60 -3.98 -12.36 3.06
CA PHE A 60 -5.07 -12.41 2.10
C PHE A 60 -5.03 -13.76 1.41
N ASP A 61 -5.86 -14.67 1.86
CA ASP A 61 -6.04 -16.02 1.33
C ASP A 61 -7.44 -16.21 0.73
N GLU A 62 -7.74 -17.42 0.31
CA GLU A 62 -9.04 -17.76 -0.26
C GLU A 62 -10.17 -17.55 0.76
N ALA A 63 -9.97 -17.91 2.03
CA ALA A 63 -10.96 -17.71 3.08
C ALA A 63 -11.25 -16.22 3.30
N MET A 64 -10.22 -15.38 3.39
CA MET A 64 -10.35 -13.91 3.48
C MET A 64 -11.09 -13.35 2.26
N SER A 65 -10.85 -13.86 1.07
CA SER A 65 -11.50 -13.41 -0.17
C SER A 65 -13.01 -13.66 -0.20
N GLN A 66 -13.51 -14.61 0.59
CA GLN A 66 -14.93 -14.97 0.67
C GLN A 66 -15.68 -14.23 1.79
N ILE A 67 -15.00 -13.47 2.63
CA ILE A 67 -15.64 -12.77 3.76
C ILE A 67 -16.55 -11.66 3.23
N PRO A 68 -17.87 -11.67 3.57
CA PRO A 68 -18.78 -10.57 3.25
C PRO A 68 -18.30 -9.24 3.84
N ALA A 69 -18.68 -8.13 3.22
CA ALA A 69 -18.23 -6.81 3.64
C ALA A 69 -18.62 -6.49 5.09
N GLU A 70 -19.86 -6.76 5.46
CA GLU A 70 -20.38 -6.54 6.83
C GLU A 70 -19.61 -7.39 7.85
N ALA A 71 -19.41 -8.67 7.52
CA ALA A 71 -18.69 -9.60 8.42
C ALA A 71 -17.23 -9.19 8.62
N PHE A 72 -16.59 -8.63 7.59
CA PHE A 72 -15.23 -8.10 7.71
C PHE A 72 -15.15 -6.94 8.71
N ILE A 73 -16.07 -5.98 8.64
CA ILE A 73 -16.11 -4.85 9.58
C ILE A 73 -16.46 -5.34 10.98
N GLN A 74 -17.47 -6.21 11.12
CA GLN A 74 -17.82 -6.79 12.42
C GLN A 74 -16.66 -7.55 13.06
N GLY A 75 -15.89 -8.32 12.26
CA GLY A 75 -14.68 -9.00 12.70
C GLY A 75 -13.64 -8.04 13.28
N LEU A 76 -13.40 -6.90 12.60
CA LEU A 76 -12.49 -5.88 13.13
C LEU A 76 -12.96 -5.34 14.51
N PHE A 77 -14.25 -5.17 14.72
CA PHE A 77 -14.79 -4.75 16.04
C PHE A 77 -14.64 -5.83 17.11
N VAL A 78 -14.78 -7.10 16.74
CA VAL A 78 -14.57 -8.22 17.68
C VAL A 78 -13.10 -8.28 18.12
N ASP A 79 -12.17 -8.14 17.16
CA ASP A 79 -10.75 -8.33 17.40
C ASP A 79 -10.07 -7.09 18.02
N LEU A 80 -10.47 -5.90 17.61
CA LEU A 80 -9.86 -4.64 18.02
C LEU A 80 -10.63 -3.92 19.13
N GLY A 81 -11.86 -4.34 19.40
CA GLY A 81 -12.76 -3.66 20.32
C GLY A 81 -13.34 -2.37 19.72
N ARG A 82 -13.27 -1.26 20.47
CA ARG A 82 -13.89 -0.01 20.03
C ARG A 82 -13.10 0.66 18.90
N ILE A 83 -13.75 0.90 17.79
CA ILE A 83 -13.25 1.73 16.69
C ILE A 83 -14.02 3.05 16.70
N ASN A 84 -13.32 4.18 16.76
CA ASN A 84 -13.94 5.52 16.80
C ASN A 84 -14.19 6.09 15.40
N SER A 85 -13.24 5.88 14.47
CA SER A 85 -13.37 6.32 13.08
C SER A 85 -12.70 5.37 12.11
N ILE A 86 -13.22 5.33 10.87
CA ILE A 86 -12.61 4.61 9.73
C ILE A 86 -12.41 5.60 8.59
N CYS A 87 -11.16 5.73 8.11
CA CYS A 87 -10.79 6.58 7.00
C CYS A 87 -10.53 5.76 5.75
N VAL A 88 -11.25 6.04 4.67
CA VAL A 88 -11.10 5.36 3.38
C VAL A 88 -11.11 6.35 2.22
N GLY A 89 -10.63 5.94 1.05
CA GLY A 89 -10.80 6.73 -0.16
C GLY A 89 -12.24 6.71 -0.67
N ALA A 90 -12.67 7.74 -1.40
CA ALA A 90 -14.04 7.87 -1.91
C ALA A 90 -14.50 6.70 -2.81
N HIS A 91 -13.57 6.00 -3.43
CA HIS A 91 -13.87 4.82 -4.28
C HIS A 91 -13.49 3.50 -3.60
N PHE A 92 -13.40 3.51 -2.27
CA PHE A 92 -13.05 2.30 -1.52
C PHE A 92 -14.12 1.22 -1.71
N ALA A 93 -13.65 0.00 -2.00
CA ALA A 93 -14.50 -1.17 -2.10
C ALA A 93 -13.82 -2.36 -1.42
N PHE A 94 -14.57 -3.13 -0.64
CA PHE A 94 -14.07 -4.20 0.21
C PHE A 94 -15.04 -5.38 0.31
N GLY A 95 -14.61 -6.43 0.99
CA GLY A 95 -15.39 -7.66 1.15
C GLY A 95 -15.47 -8.50 -0.13
N HIS A 96 -16.13 -9.64 -0.01
CA HIS A 96 -16.30 -10.58 -1.12
C HIS A 96 -16.87 -9.88 -2.35
N ARG A 97 -16.25 -10.11 -3.51
CA ARG A 97 -16.61 -9.49 -4.82
C ARG A 97 -16.71 -7.96 -4.78
N ARG A 98 -16.04 -7.30 -3.85
CA ARG A 98 -16.07 -5.84 -3.68
C ARG A 98 -17.49 -5.30 -3.42
N ALA A 99 -18.33 -6.09 -2.74
CA ALA A 99 -19.72 -5.72 -2.48
C ALA A 99 -19.87 -4.57 -1.47
N GLY A 100 -18.87 -4.35 -0.60
CA GLY A 100 -18.82 -3.23 0.32
C GLY A 100 -18.29 -1.95 -0.35
N ASN A 101 -18.85 -0.83 0.03
CA ASN A 101 -18.51 0.52 -0.42
C ASN A 101 -18.58 1.52 0.73
N VAL A 102 -18.42 2.82 0.45
CA VAL A 102 -18.46 3.88 1.47
C VAL A 102 -19.86 4.00 2.09
N GLU A 103 -20.92 3.85 1.32
CA GLU A 103 -22.31 3.92 1.79
C GLU A 103 -22.60 2.84 2.81
N LEU A 104 -22.18 1.59 2.54
CA LEU A 104 -22.31 0.49 3.49
C LEU A 104 -21.50 0.76 4.77
N LEU A 105 -20.27 1.30 4.64
CA LEU A 105 -19.49 1.68 5.82
C LEU A 105 -20.20 2.75 6.66
N GLN A 106 -20.82 3.73 6.03
CA GLN A 106 -21.58 4.79 6.75
C GLN A 106 -22.81 4.22 7.47
N GLN A 107 -23.52 3.28 6.82
CA GLN A 107 -24.61 2.57 7.47
C GLN A 107 -24.12 1.81 8.71
N LEU A 108 -23.07 0.98 8.56
CA LEU A 108 -22.46 0.26 9.68
C LEU A 108 -21.91 1.21 10.74
N GLY A 109 -21.41 2.39 10.35
CA GLY A 109 -20.98 3.44 11.26
C GLY A 109 -22.11 3.92 12.18
N GLY A 110 -23.33 4.07 11.65
CA GLY A 110 -24.52 4.37 12.43
C GLY A 110 -24.92 3.24 13.39
N GLU A 111 -24.81 2.00 12.96
CA GLU A 111 -25.16 0.82 13.74
C GLU A 111 -24.14 0.50 14.85
N LEU A 112 -22.84 0.62 14.55
CA LEU A 112 -21.72 0.27 15.42
C LEU A 112 -21.09 1.47 16.14
N ASN A 113 -21.64 2.68 15.89
CA ASN A 113 -21.22 3.95 16.52
C ASN A 113 -19.77 4.33 16.23
N PHE A 114 -19.39 4.38 14.93
CA PHE A 114 -18.13 4.96 14.47
C PHE A 114 -18.34 5.94 13.32
N VAL A 115 -17.38 6.86 13.15
CA VAL A 115 -17.42 7.88 12.09
C VAL A 115 -16.69 7.37 10.83
N VAL A 116 -17.24 7.63 9.66
CA VAL A 116 -16.57 7.32 8.37
C VAL A 116 -16.10 8.58 7.69
N HIS A 117 -14.79 8.68 7.46
CA HIS A 117 -14.18 9.70 6.63
C HIS A 117 -13.92 9.18 5.24
N SER A 118 -14.74 9.62 4.28
CA SER A 118 -14.52 9.36 2.85
C SER A 118 -13.67 10.47 2.26
N LEU A 119 -12.42 10.15 1.93
CA LEU A 119 -11.42 11.12 1.47
C LEU A 119 -11.41 11.19 -0.05
N ALA A 120 -11.43 12.39 -0.59
CA ALA A 120 -11.28 12.63 -2.02
C ALA A 120 -9.93 12.10 -2.53
N SER A 121 -9.91 11.65 -3.78
CA SER A 121 -8.67 11.24 -4.44
C SER A 121 -7.72 12.44 -4.57
N VAL A 122 -6.44 12.20 -4.27
CA VAL A 122 -5.39 13.18 -4.56
C VAL A 122 -5.17 13.21 -6.06
N SER A 123 -5.04 14.39 -6.63
CA SER A 123 -4.75 14.57 -8.07
C SER A 123 -3.40 15.26 -8.27
N LEU A 124 -2.72 14.89 -9.32
CA LEU A 124 -1.51 15.54 -9.85
C LEU A 124 -1.76 15.84 -11.32
N ASP A 125 -1.55 17.12 -11.74
CA ASP A 125 -1.80 17.60 -13.11
C ASP A 125 -3.24 17.35 -13.61
N GLY A 126 -4.22 17.45 -12.70
CA GLY A 126 -5.65 17.28 -13.02
C GLY A 126 -6.10 15.81 -13.07
N GLU A 127 -5.20 14.85 -12.95
CA GLU A 127 -5.52 13.43 -12.97
C GLU A 127 -5.37 12.77 -11.59
N PRO A 128 -6.24 11.82 -11.21
CA PRO A 128 -6.13 11.11 -9.95
C PRO A 128 -4.82 10.32 -9.84
N VAL A 129 -4.17 10.41 -8.67
CA VAL A 129 -3.05 9.55 -8.31
C VAL A 129 -3.58 8.15 -8.00
N SER A 130 -3.07 7.14 -8.70
CA SER A 130 -3.45 5.75 -8.52
C SER A 130 -2.25 4.81 -8.71
N SER A 131 -2.32 3.61 -8.13
CA SER A 131 -1.28 2.60 -8.32
C SER A 131 -1.09 2.21 -9.80
N THR A 132 -2.15 2.25 -10.59
CA THR A 132 -2.09 1.99 -12.05
C THR A 132 -1.27 3.06 -12.74
N ARG A 133 -1.54 4.34 -12.48
CA ARG A 133 -0.81 5.48 -13.05
C ARG A 133 0.65 5.47 -12.61
N ILE A 134 0.92 5.17 -11.33
CA ILE A 134 2.29 5.08 -10.82
C ILE A 134 3.07 3.97 -11.54
N ARG A 135 2.48 2.78 -11.73
CA ARG A 135 3.14 1.68 -12.45
C ARG A 135 3.44 2.04 -13.91
N ALA A 136 2.51 2.68 -14.60
CA ALA A 136 2.72 3.16 -15.96
C ALA A 136 3.91 4.15 -16.02
N ALA A 137 3.93 5.14 -15.12
CA ALA A 137 5.02 6.11 -15.06
C ALA A 137 6.38 5.48 -14.73
N ILE A 138 6.42 4.45 -13.85
CA ILE A 138 7.65 3.69 -13.60
C ILE A 138 8.10 2.98 -14.88
N ALA A 139 7.21 2.26 -15.55
CA ALA A 139 7.51 1.50 -16.76
C ALA A 139 7.95 2.41 -17.92
N GLU A 140 7.56 3.68 -17.92
CA GLU A 140 7.98 4.71 -18.89
C GLU A 140 9.23 5.47 -18.44
N GLY A 141 9.78 5.19 -17.24
CA GLY A 141 10.97 5.88 -16.72
C GLY A 141 10.72 7.30 -16.21
N GLN A 142 9.47 7.70 -16.01
CA GLN A 142 9.07 9.04 -15.54
C GLN A 142 9.25 9.17 -14.02
N LEU A 143 10.46 8.93 -13.51
CA LEU A 143 10.72 8.79 -12.08
C LEU A 143 10.44 10.07 -11.26
N ASP A 144 10.59 11.25 -11.86
CA ASP A 144 10.21 12.52 -11.22
C ASP A 144 8.70 12.59 -10.96
N ALA A 145 7.89 12.21 -11.94
CA ALA A 145 6.43 12.15 -11.80
C ALA A 145 6.02 11.07 -10.77
N VAL A 146 6.73 9.94 -10.74
CA VAL A 146 6.54 8.88 -9.74
C VAL A 146 6.81 9.43 -8.34
N GLY A 147 7.93 10.14 -8.16
CA GLY A 147 8.29 10.78 -6.89
C GLY A 147 7.22 11.77 -6.41
N GLN A 148 6.71 12.60 -7.31
CA GLN A 148 5.61 13.54 -7.00
C GLN A 148 4.32 12.81 -6.60
N MET A 149 3.93 11.74 -7.31
CA MET A 149 2.76 10.94 -6.98
C MET A 149 2.89 10.18 -5.66
N LEU A 150 4.09 9.70 -5.35
CA LEU A 150 4.38 8.98 -4.10
C LEU A 150 4.59 9.94 -2.91
N GLY A 151 4.94 11.21 -3.17
CA GLY A 151 5.38 12.16 -2.15
C GLY A 151 6.75 11.84 -1.54
N ARG A 152 7.54 11.00 -2.20
CA ARG A 152 8.89 10.55 -1.84
C ARG A 152 9.60 9.94 -3.06
N GLU A 153 10.90 9.81 -2.99
CA GLU A 153 11.66 9.12 -4.05
C GLU A 153 11.19 7.68 -4.23
N TYR A 154 11.20 7.22 -5.47
CA TYR A 154 10.96 5.82 -5.78
C TYR A 154 12.19 5.01 -5.40
N ALA A 155 12.00 3.95 -4.63
CA ALA A 155 13.08 3.13 -4.14
C ALA A 155 12.83 1.63 -4.41
N LEU A 156 13.86 0.94 -4.85
CA LEU A 156 13.90 -0.52 -4.95
C LEU A 156 14.57 -1.07 -3.69
N SER A 157 13.99 -2.09 -3.08
CA SER A 157 14.56 -2.78 -1.94
C SER A 157 14.60 -4.28 -2.23
N GLY A 158 15.72 -4.89 -1.98
CA GLY A 158 15.92 -6.32 -2.21
C GLY A 158 17.15 -6.84 -1.49
N LYS A 159 17.28 -8.16 -1.41
CA LYS A 159 18.50 -8.78 -0.92
C LYS A 159 19.60 -8.63 -1.96
N VAL A 160 20.83 -8.37 -1.49
CA VAL A 160 21.99 -8.45 -2.35
C VAL A 160 22.26 -9.91 -2.69
N ILE A 161 22.30 -10.22 -3.96
CA ILE A 161 22.57 -11.56 -4.50
C ILE A 161 23.86 -11.54 -5.30
N GLU A 162 24.48 -12.70 -5.41
CA GLU A 162 25.68 -12.89 -6.23
C GLU A 162 25.29 -12.87 -7.71
N GLY A 163 26.00 -12.08 -8.51
CA GLY A 163 25.87 -12.03 -9.97
C GLY A 163 27.13 -12.59 -10.63
N ASP A 164 27.32 -12.26 -11.92
CA ASP A 164 28.44 -12.74 -12.75
C ASP A 164 29.83 -12.28 -12.30
N GLN A 165 29.92 -11.45 -11.26
CA GLN A 165 31.18 -10.88 -10.70
C GLN A 165 32.04 -10.10 -11.71
N ARG A 166 31.57 -9.81 -12.92
CA ARG A 166 32.32 -9.09 -13.97
C ARG A 166 32.84 -7.73 -13.51
N GLY A 167 32.06 -7.00 -12.71
CA GLY A 167 32.48 -5.72 -12.15
C GLY A 167 33.72 -5.85 -11.27
N ARG A 168 33.84 -6.94 -10.52
CA ARG A 168 35.01 -7.22 -9.65
C ARG A 168 36.27 -7.46 -10.48
N GLU A 169 36.16 -8.18 -11.60
CA GLU A 169 37.27 -8.43 -12.52
C GLU A 169 37.76 -7.12 -13.18
N LEU A 170 36.83 -6.19 -13.43
CA LEU A 170 37.10 -4.87 -14.01
C LEU A 170 37.55 -3.81 -12.97
N GLY A 171 37.64 -4.18 -11.68
CA GLY A 171 37.99 -3.26 -10.58
C GLY A 171 36.84 -2.41 -10.05
N PHE A 172 35.61 -2.65 -10.51
CA PHE A 172 34.39 -1.94 -10.07
C PHE A 172 33.38 -2.95 -9.51
N PRO A 173 33.49 -3.38 -8.23
CA PRO A 173 32.56 -4.29 -7.64
C PRO A 173 31.13 -3.75 -7.72
N THR A 174 30.17 -4.60 -8.11
CA THR A 174 28.77 -4.26 -8.23
C THR A 174 27.94 -5.11 -7.27
N ALA A 175 26.86 -4.55 -6.74
CA ALA A 175 25.84 -5.27 -5.99
C ALA A 175 24.63 -5.53 -6.89
N ASN A 176 24.16 -6.78 -6.93
CA ASN A 176 22.92 -7.12 -7.61
C ASN A 176 21.81 -7.25 -6.57
N LEU A 177 20.65 -6.65 -6.84
CA LEU A 177 19.48 -6.73 -5.97
C LEU A 177 18.49 -7.74 -6.52
N ALA A 178 17.96 -8.60 -5.66
CA ALA A 178 16.79 -9.42 -5.97
C ALA A 178 15.55 -8.52 -5.96
N VAL A 179 15.01 -8.23 -7.12
CA VAL A 179 13.88 -7.30 -7.31
C VAL A 179 12.68 -7.96 -7.98
N ASP A 180 12.59 -9.29 -7.88
CA ASP A 180 11.51 -10.07 -8.49
C ASP A 180 10.14 -9.59 -8.04
N GLY A 181 9.23 -9.43 -8.99
CA GLY A 181 7.86 -8.96 -8.74
C GLY A 181 7.73 -7.46 -8.47
N LEU A 182 8.83 -6.70 -8.43
CA LEU A 182 8.77 -5.24 -8.34
C LEU A 182 8.55 -4.61 -9.71
N CYS A 183 7.89 -3.45 -9.73
CA CYS A 183 7.78 -2.62 -10.91
C CYS A 183 9.15 -1.96 -11.17
N LEU A 184 9.72 -2.19 -12.34
CA LEU A 184 11.05 -1.64 -12.68
C LEU A 184 10.91 -0.58 -13.77
N PRO A 185 11.76 0.46 -13.75
CA PRO A 185 11.91 1.37 -14.87
C PRO A 185 12.55 0.65 -16.07
N PRO A 186 12.55 1.25 -17.28
CA PRO A 186 13.24 0.70 -18.44
C PRO A 186 14.74 0.42 -18.16
N ASP A 187 15.32 -0.51 -18.89
CA ASP A 187 16.75 -0.77 -18.79
C ASP A 187 17.56 0.50 -19.09
N GLY A 188 18.52 0.81 -18.20
CA GLY A 188 19.30 2.04 -18.33
C GLY A 188 20.25 2.25 -17.15
N ALA A 189 20.95 3.37 -17.18
CA ALA A 189 21.78 3.83 -16.07
C ALA A 189 21.04 4.95 -15.31
N TYR A 190 20.93 4.81 -14.00
CA TYR A 190 20.23 5.73 -13.13
C TYR A 190 21.16 6.22 -12.03
N ALA A 191 21.09 7.50 -11.70
CA ALA A 191 21.68 8.01 -10.47
C ALA A 191 20.78 7.63 -9.30
N ALA A 192 21.35 7.03 -8.26
CA ALA A 192 20.60 6.57 -7.10
C ALA A 192 21.39 6.78 -5.80
N HIS A 193 20.65 6.94 -4.70
CA HIS A 193 21.21 6.78 -3.36
C HIS A 193 21.06 5.31 -2.95
N ALA A 194 22.09 4.75 -2.33
CA ALA A 194 22.07 3.39 -1.78
C ALA A 194 22.18 3.44 -0.27
N GLU A 195 21.28 2.75 0.40
CA GLU A 195 21.30 2.52 1.84
C GLU A 195 21.51 1.02 2.09
N THR A 196 22.34 0.66 3.08
CA THR A 196 22.69 -0.74 3.41
C THR A 196 22.45 -1.03 4.89
#